data_cd2f8ebee1cda011dbc2028e39bbbe13
#
_entry.id   cd2f8ebee1cda011dbc2028e39bbbe13
#
_cell.length_a   1.000
_cell.length_b   1.000
_cell.length_c   1.000
_cell.angle_alpha   90.00
_cell.angle_beta   90.00
_cell.angle_gamma   90.00
#
_symmetry.space_group_name_H-M   'P 1'
#
loop_
_entity.id
_entity.type
_entity.pdbx_description
1 polymer ?
#
loop_
_entity_poly.entity_id
_entity_poly.type
_entity_poly.pdbx_seq_one_letter_code
_entity_poly.pdbx_strand_id
1 'polypeptide(L)'
;MTALTRFPRLRATLMLCALLLAPAAFAQAPVPRADAWVSSVQMPAWLERAGERQPLVPATVLRPGDAVITGAGGRAQLRMAEGSTIKLGESGRLAISDLRVTRGSSTILAGLLEVAQGAFRFTTSALNRTRSERDLQIRIATVTAGIRGTDLWGRGNAEREIVCLIEGRITVTRGSDAPITMSEPLSFYIAPVGAPALPLAAVDPKQLAQWAAETELVPGAGAATMGGRFHALAATRDNQDEALQVYDALRTAGFAAVIRPLKSEAGLRYEVRIANLPSAAEANALAKRISTLPGMAPASPAR
;
A
#
# COMPACT_ATOMS: atom_id res chain seq x y z
N MET A 1 37.55 -65.68 -63.59
CA MET A 1 36.64 -64.67 -64.16
C MET A 1 35.67 -64.28 -63.08
N THR A 2 35.89 -63.16 -62.45
CA THR A 2 35.37 -62.72 -61.15
C THR A 2 34.37 -61.59 -61.35
N ALA A 3 33.14 -61.82 -60.99
CA ALA A 3 32.09 -60.82 -61.03
C ALA A 3 32.00 -60.15 -59.65
N LEU A 4 32.31 -58.84 -59.61
CA LEU A 4 32.13 -58.01 -58.45
C LEU A 4 30.69 -57.53 -58.35
N THR A 5 29.98 -57.99 -57.36
CA THR A 5 28.68 -57.49 -57.00
C THR A 5 28.81 -56.21 -56.10
N ARG A 6 28.34 -55.06 -56.62
CA ARG A 6 28.29 -53.81 -55.90
C ARG A 6 27.07 -53.77 -54.93
N PHE A 7 27.29 -53.68 -53.67
CA PHE A 7 26.23 -53.33 -52.67
C PHE A 7 25.99 -51.84 -52.66
N PRO A 8 24.75 -51.36 -52.75
CA PRO A 8 24.46 -49.95 -52.54
C PRO A 8 24.50 -49.60 -51.03
N ARG A 9 25.24 -48.55 -50.71
CA ARG A 9 25.31 -47.98 -49.37
C ARG A 9 23.98 -47.29 -48.99
N LEU A 10 23.23 -47.93 -48.12
CA LEU A 10 22.06 -47.34 -47.48
C LEU A 10 22.53 -46.22 -46.55
N ARG A 11 22.40 -44.98 -46.97
CA ARG A 11 22.60 -43.83 -46.13
C ARG A 11 21.39 -43.69 -45.23
N ALA A 12 21.48 -44.15 -43.98
CA ALA A 12 20.53 -43.84 -42.90
C ALA A 12 20.69 -42.37 -42.52
N THR A 13 19.80 -41.55 -43.04
CA THR A 13 19.66 -40.14 -42.62
C THR A 13 19.00 -40.15 -41.24
N LEU A 14 19.80 -40.05 -40.17
CA LEU A 14 19.29 -39.77 -38.83
C LEU A 14 18.77 -38.34 -38.84
N MET A 15 17.45 -38.18 -38.98
CA MET A 15 16.75 -36.93 -38.78
C MET A 15 16.68 -36.68 -37.27
N LEU A 16 17.65 -35.92 -36.75
CA LEU A 16 17.71 -35.50 -35.38
C LEU A 16 16.60 -34.44 -35.17
N CYS A 17 15.42 -34.89 -34.70
CA CYS A 17 14.39 -34.00 -34.21
C CYS A 17 14.92 -33.31 -32.94
N ALA A 18 15.63 -32.20 -33.10
CA ALA A 18 15.89 -31.26 -32.04
C ALA A 18 14.54 -30.61 -31.64
N LEU A 19 13.86 -31.20 -30.67
CA LEU A 19 12.73 -30.56 -29.98
C LEU A 19 13.30 -29.31 -29.32
N LEU A 20 13.11 -28.16 -29.97
CA LEU A 20 13.33 -26.84 -29.37
C LEU A 20 12.34 -26.69 -28.20
N LEU A 21 12.77 -27.10 -27.02
CA LEU A 21 12.19 -26.62 -25.76
C LEU A 21 12.51 -25.13 -25.70
N ALA A 22 11.69 -24.29 -26.34
CA ALA A 22 11.66 -22.87 -26.06
C ALA A 22 11.24 -22.73 -24.59
N PRO A 23 12.07 -22.10 -23.72
CA PRO A 23 11.60 -21.76 -22.41
C PRO A 23 10.37 -20.88 -22.61
N ALA A 24 9.21 -21.34 -22.13
CA ALA A 24 8.04 -20.48 -22.00
C ALA A 24 8.47 -19.31 -21.12
N ALA A 25 8.87 -18.22 -21.75
CA ALA A 25 9.02 -16.94 -21.06
C ALA A 25 7.63 -16.65 -20.51
N PHE A 26 7.44 -16.88 -19.22
CA PHE A 26 6.33 -16.32 -18.49
C PHE A 26 6.43 -14.82 -18.69
N ALA A 27 5.70 -14.30 -19.67
CA ALA A 27 5.52 -12.87 -19.85
C ALA A 27 4.88 -12.39 -18.56
N GLN A 28 5.71 -11.81 -17.69
CA GLN A 28 5.20 -11.06 -16.55
C GLN A 28 4.27 -10.03 -17.15
N ALA A 29 2.99 -10.11 -16.79
CA ALA A 29 2.02 -9.11 -17.20
C ALA A 29 2.65 -7.74 -16.90
N PRO A 30 2.65 -6.79 -17.87
CA PRO A 30 3.25 -5.50 -17.65
C PRO A 30 2.60 -4.88 -16.42
N VAL A 31 3.40 -4.62 -15.39
CA VAL A 31 2.93 -3.88 -14.21
C VAL A 31 2.31 -2.60 -14.77
N PRO A 32 1.03 -2.33 -14.53
CA PRO A 32 0.41 -1.11 -15.03
C PRO A 32 1.34 0.04 -14.71
N ARG A 33 1.58 0.94 -15.65
CA ARG A 33 2.39 2.15 -15.41
C ARG A 33 1.62 3.09 -14.49
N ALA A 34 1.43 2.64 -13.26
CA ALA A 34 0.76 3.37 -12.21
C ALA A 34 1.72 4.39 -11.62
N ASP A 35 1.23 5.57 -11.31
CA ASP A 35 2.03 6.60 -10.66
C ASP A 35 2.10 6.39 -9.14
N ALA A 36 1.11 5.71 -8.56
CA ALA A 36 1.12 5.24 -7.18
C ALA A 36 0.29 3.96 -7.01
N TRP A 37 0.65 3.16 -6.00
CA TRP A 37 -0.10 1.97 -5.61
C TRP A 37 0.03 1.67 -4.12
N VAL A 38 -0.90 0.88 -3.62
CA VAL A 38 -0.90 0.38 -2.24
C VAL A 38 0.09 -0.77 -2.13
N SER A 39 1.10 -0.65 -1.29
CA SER A 39 2.08 -1.72 -1.04
C SER A 39 1.67 -2.62 0.11
N SER A 40 1.08 -2.06 1.17
CA SER A 40 0.65 -2.83 2.35
C SER A 40 -0.55 -2.17 3.03
N VAL A 41 -1.37 -2.99 3.69
CA VAL A 41 -2.57 -2.56 4.42
C VAL A 41 -2.69 -3.34 5.72
N GLN A 42 -2.72 -2.64 6.83
CA GLN A 42 -3.21 -3.13 8.11
C GLN A 42 -4.67 -2.69 8.24
N MET A 43 -5.58 -3.62 8.10
CA MET A 43 -7.03 -3.34 8.14
C MET A 43 -7.52 -2.97 9.54
N PRO A 44 -8.60 -2.18 9.69
CA PRO A 44 -9.52 -1.79 8.63
C PRO A 44 -9.02 -0.60 7.80
N ALA A 45 -9.23 -0.66 6.48
CA ALA A 45 -8.92 0.42 5.57
C ALA A 45 -9.79 0.37 4.30
N TRP A 46 -10.02 1.54 3.69
CA TRP A 46 -10.87 1.67 2.51
C TRP A 46 -10.22 2.54 1.43
N LEU A 47 -10.57 2.24 0.20
CA LEU A 47 -10.45 3.15 -0.94
C LEU A 47 -11.83 3.82 -1.14
N GLU A 48 -11.83 5.13 -1.22
CA GLU A 48 -12.96 5.90 -1.70
C GLU A 48 -12.64 6.42 -3.10
N ARG A 49 -13.46 6.03 -4.08
CA ARG A 49 -13.30 6.38 -5.49
C ARG A 49 -14.67 6.69 -6.08
N ALA A 50 -14.80 7.87 -6.70
CA ALA A 50 -16.06 8.32 -7.31
C ALA A 50 -17.27 8.25 -6.36
N GLY A 51 -17.06 8.52 -5.07
CA GLY A 51 -18.10 8.45 -4.03
C GLY A 51 -18.36 7.05 -3.47
N GLU A 52 -17.84 6.01 -4.08
CA GLU A 52 -17.98 4.64 -3.58
C GLU A 52 -16.82 4.27 -2.64
N ARG A 53 -17.15 3.54 -1.57
CA ARG A 53 -16.18 3.06 -0.60
C ARG A 53 -16.06 1.54 -0.68
N GLN A 54 -14.83 1.06 -0.85
CA GLN A 54 -14.51 -0.36 -0.88
C GLN A 54 -13.28 -0.65 -0.02
N PRO A 55 -13.16 -1.87 0.58
CA PRO A 55 -11.97 -2.24 1.34
C PRO A 55 -10.70 -2.10 0.51
N LEU A 56 -9.67 -1.53 1.13
CA LEU A 56 -8.38 -1.33 0.51
C LEU A 56 -7.60 -2.65 0.44
N VAL A 57 -7.02 -2.94 -0.71
CA VAL A 57 -6.19 -4.14 -0.92
C VAL A 57 -4.79 -3.76 -1.42
N PRO A 58 -3.75 -4.57 -1.11
CA PRO A 58 -2.44 -4.41 -1.74
C PRO A 58 -2.52 -4.48 -3.26
N ALA A 59 -1.61 -3.81 -3.96
CA ALA A 59 -1.56 -3.64 -5.41
C ALA A 59 -2.68 -2.77 -6.01
N THR A 60 -3.59 -2.19 -5.20
CA THR A 60 -4.54 -1.19 -5.70
C THR A 60 -3.78 -0.02 -6.31
N VAL A 61 -4.03 0.23 -7.60
CA VAL A 61 -3.52 1.42 -8.30
C VAL A 61 -4.33 2.63 -7.86
N LEU A 62 -3.62 3.66 -7.42
CA LEU A 62 -4.19 4.93 -6.97
C LEU A 62 -4.18 5.96 -8.10
N ARG A 63 -5.20 6.79 -8.14
CA ARG A 63 -5.44 7.80 -9.20
C ARG A 63 -5.84 9.14 -8.57
N PRO A 64 -5.67 10.25 -9.28
CA PRO A 64 -6.31 11.50 -8.88
C PRO A 64 -7.81 11.33 -8.66
N GLY A 65 -8.32 11.89 -7.57
CA GLY A 65 -9.70 11.75 -7.11
C GLY A 65 -9.93 10.60 -6.11
N ASP A 66 -8.95 9.72 -5.89
CA ASP A 66 -9.04 8.68 -4.87
C ASP A 66 -8.76 9.24 -3.46
N ALA A 67 -9.37 8.62 -2.45
CA ALA A 67 -8.95 8.79 -1.06
C ALA A 67 -8.71 7.43 -0.38
N VAL A 68 -7.61 7.34 0.34
CA VAL A 68 -7.29 6.22 1.23
C VAL A 68 -7.72 6.59 2.63
N ILE A 69 -8.53 5.74 3.25
CA ILE A 69 -9.08 5.94 4.60
C ILE A 69 -8.66 4.76 5.46
N THR A 70 -8.21 5.03 6.67
CA THR A 70 -7.89 4.01 7.67
C THR A 70 -8.82 4.15 8.87
N GLY A 71 -9.24 3.05 9.46
CA GLY A 71 -10.00 3.04 10.71
C GLY A 71 -9.10 2.95 11.95
N ALA A 72 -9.71 2.75 13.12
CA ALA A 72 -8.97 2.53 14.36
C ALA A 72 -8.07 1.29 14.26
N GLY A 73 -6.79 1.43 14.59
CA GLY A 73 -5.76 0.43 14.41
C GLY A 73 -5.39 0.14 12.95
N GLY A 74 -6.05 0.77 11.99
CA GLY A 74 -5.77 0.63 10.56
C GLY A 74 -4.54 1.42 10.12
N ARG A 75 -3.81 0.94 9.10
CA ARG A 75 -2.67 1.63 8.50
C ARG A 75 -2.57 1.30 7.02
N ALA A 76 -2.04 2.21 6.24
CA ALA A 76 -1.78 1.97 4.82
C ALA A 76 -0.39 2.44 4.44
N GLN A 77 0.28 1.68 3.59
CA GLN A 77 1.54 2.08 2.98
C GLN A 77 1.37 2.15 1.47
N LEU A 78 1.67 3.32 0.92
CA LEU A 78 1.57 3.62 -0.50
C LEU A 78 2.98 3.77 -1.07
N ARG A 79 3.13 3.41 -2.33
CA ARG A 79 4.39 3.55 -3.05
C ARG A 79 4.18 4.36 -4.32
N MET A 80 5.07 5.30 -4.57
CA MET A 80 5.12 6.10 -5.78
C MET A 80 6.03 5.44 -6.82
N ALA A 81 5.78 5.68 -8.10
CA ALA A 81 6.54 5.07 -9.20
C ALA A 81 8.04 5.44 -9.19
N GLU A 82 8.40 6.60 -8.65
CA GLU A 82 9.79 7.02 -8.48
C GLU A 82 10.42 6.49 -7.18
N GLY A 83 9.70 5.68 -6.40
CA GLY A 83 10.19 4.98 -5.23
C GLY A 83 9.93 5.66 -3.88
N SER A 84 9.34 6.86 -3.83
CA SER A 84 8.89 7.47 -2.57
C SER A 84 7.79 6.65 -1.91
N THR A 85 7.68 6.77 -0.61
CA THR A 85 6.71 6.04 0.20
C THR A 85 5.89 7.01 1.05
N ILE A 86 4.59 6.75 1.14
CA ILE A 86 3.70 7.39 2.10
C ILE A 86 3.17 6.32 3.04
N LYS A 87 3.20 6.59 4.32
CA LYS A 87 2.59 5.78 5.36
C LYS A 87 1.48 6.61 6.00
N LEU A 88 0.28 6.05 6.06
CA LEU A 88 -0.88 6.65 6.72
C LEU A 88 -1.16 5.86 7.99
N GLY A 89 -1.26 6.56 9.11
CA GLY A 89 -1.61 6.03 10.42
C GLY A 89 -3.09 5.70 10.56
N GLU A 90 -3.50 5.32 11.77
CA GLU A 90 -4.89 5.02 12.06
C GLU A 90 -5.80 6.25 12.01
N SER A 91 -7.10 5.99 11.79
CA SER A 91 -8.14 7.04 11.71
C SER A 91 -7.77 8.18 10.77
N GLY A 92 -7.02 7.87 9.72
CA GLY A 92 -6.49 8.83 8.75
C GLY A 92 -7.29 8.87 7.47
N ARG A 93 -7.21 10.03 6.78
CA ARG A 93 -7.73 10.23 5.43
C ARG A 93 -6.70 10.96 4.59
N LEU A 94 -6.23 10.30 3.53
CA LEU A 94 -5.33 10.84 2.53
C LEU A 94 -6.05 10.87 1.17
N ALA A 95 -6.29 12.06 0.62
CA ALA A 95 -6.80 12.23 -0.73
C ALA A 95 -5.65 12.51 -1.73
N ILE A 96 -5.80 11.98 -2.93
CA ILE A 96 -4.89 12.21 -4.05
C ILE A 96 -5.59 13.21 -4.98
N SER A 97 -5.32 14.50 -4.79
CA SER A 97 -5.98 15.56 -5.57
C SER A 97 -5.35 15.70 -6.94
N ASP A 98 -4.03 15.57 -7.03
CA ASP A 98 -3.27 15.49 -8.28
C ASP A 98 -2.06 14.58 -8.08
N LEU A 99 -1.70 13.83 -9.10
CA LEU A 99 -0.49 13.01 -9.11
C LEU A 99 -0.08 12.72 -10.55
N ARG A 100 1.13 13.11 -10.88
CA ARG A 100 1.72 12.93 -12.22
C ARG A 100 3.18 12.53 -12.10
N VAL A 101 3.56 11.46 -12.78
CA VAL A 101 4.95 11.04 -12.90
C VAL A 101 5.36 11.13 -14.37
N THR A 102 6.15 12.15 -14.69
CA THR A 102 6.76 12.31 -16.01
C THR A 102 8.07 11.52 -16.05
N ARG A 103 8.20 10.66 -17.05
CA ARG A 103 9.37 9.81 -17.27
C ARG A 103 10.12 10.28 -18.51
N GLY A 104 11.37 10.69 -18.33
CA GLY A 104 12.25 11.18 -19.39
C GLY A 104 13.71 10.96 -19.00
N SER A 105 14.58 11.90 -19.33
CA SER A 105 15.99 11.91 -18.87
C SER A 105 16.08 12.03 -17.34
N SER A 106 15.09 12.66 -16.70
CA SER A 106 14.83 12.64 -15.27
C SER A 106 13.38 12.22 -15.00
N THR A 107 13.13 11.64 -13.83
CA THR A 107 11.75 11.35 -13.39
C THR A 107 11.27 12.53 -12.57
N ILE A 108 10.17 13.14 -12.97
CA ILE A 108 9.53 14.25 -12.25
C ILE A 108 8.28 13.70 -11.58
N LEU A 109 8.20 13.86 -10.25
CA LEU A 109 6.98 13.64 -9.47
C LEU A 109 6.36 14.99 -9.14
N ALA A 110 5.18 15.23 -9.65
CA ALA A 110 4.38 16.41 -9.33
C ALA A 110 3.02 15.99 -8.80
N GLY A 111 2.44 16.77 -7.91
CA GLY A 111 1.11 16.48 -7.40
C GLY A 111 0.75 17.19 -6.10
N LEU A 112 -0.50 17.01 -5.72
CA LEU A 112 -1.07 17.47 -4.46
C LEU A 112 -1.73 16.31 -3.73
N LEU A 113 -1.24 16.04 -2.53
CA LEU A 113 -1.79 15.07 -1.58
C LEU A 113 -2.41 15.85 -0.42
N GLU A 114 -3.57 15.43 0.04
CA GLU A 114 -4.29 16.11 1.11
C GLU A 114 -4.55 15.15 2.26
N VAL A 115 -3.96 15.44 3.42
CA VAL A 115 -4.21 14.71 4.67
C VAL A 115 -5.21 15.51 5.49
N ALA A 116 -6.49 15.13 5.36
CA ALA A 116 -7.55 15.81 6.10
C ALA A 116 -7.51 15.50 7.60
N GLN A 117 -7.06 14.30 7.95
CA GLN A 117 -7.02 13.79 9.32
C GLN A 117 -6.00 12.67 9.46
N GLY A 118 -5.45 12.51 10.68
CA GLY A 118 -4.54 11.42 11.05
C GLY A 118 -3.08 11.78 10.86
N ALA A 119 -2.21 10.85 11.25
CA ALA A 119 -0.77 10.96 11.07
C ALA A 119 -0.33 10.35 9.73
N PHE A 120 0.69 10.93 9.12
CA PHE A 120 1.33 10.38 7.93
C PHE A 120 2.84 10.56 7.99
N ARG A 121 3.58 9.77 7.22
CA ARG A 121 5.00 9.97 6.96
C ARG A 121 5.25 9.88 5.46
N PHE A 122 5.99 10.82 4.93
CA PHE A 122 6.46 10.81 3.55
C PHE A 122 7.98 10.65 3.55
N THR A 123 8.48 9.65 2.82
CA THR A 123 9.92 9.40 2.69
C THR A 123 10.29 9.34 1.22
N THR A 124 11.21 10.20 0.82
CA THR A 124 11.80 10.16 -0.53
C THR A 124 12.75 8.98 -0.66
N SER A 125 12.69 8.27 -1.80
CA SER A 125 13.68 7.24 -2.12
C SER A 125 15.10 7.79 -2.12
N ALA A 126 15.99 7.13 -1.37
CA ALA A 126 17.41 7.51 -1.31
C ALA A 126 18.09 7.44 -2.70
N LEU A 127 17.69 6.49 -3.54
CA LEU A 127 18.23 6.30 -4.89
C LEU A 127 17.86 7.43 -5.85
N ASN A 128 16.78 8.15 -5.58
CA ASN A 128 16.23 9.18 -6.46
C ASN A 128 16.36 10.61 -5.91
N ARG A 129 17.06 10.81 -4.79
CA ARG A 129 17.23 12.14 -4.18
C ARG A 129 17.90 13.13 -5.11
N THR A 130 18.83 12.67 -5.95
CA THR A 130 19.62 13.51 -6.86
C THR A 130 19.14 13.49 -8.32
N ARG A 131 18.29 12.54 -8.72
CA ARG A 131 17.88 12.29 -10.09
C ARG A 131 16.44 12.68 -10.42
N SER A 132 15.65 13.01 -9.41
CA SER A 132 14.24 13.33 -9.62
C SER A 132 13.97 14.76 -9.19
N GLU A 133 13.42 15.55 -10.09
CA GLU A 133 12.79 16.82 -9.75
C GLU A 133 11.44 16.52 -9.11
N ARG A 134 11.06 17.31 -8.10
CA ARG A 134 9.79 17.15 -7.41
C ARG A 134 9.09 18.49 -7.28
N ASP A 135 7.83 18.45 -7.66
CA ASP A 135 6.86 19.52 -7.40
C ASP A 135 5.67 18.90 -6.67
N LEU A 136 5.98 18.21 -5.56
CA LEU A 136 4.98 17.56 -4.73
C LEU A 136 4.66 18.44 -3.53
N GLN A 137 3.38 18.63 -3.30
CA GLN A 137 2.84 19.32 -2.14
C GLN A 137 2.02 18.37 -1.29
N ILE A 138 2.17 18.44 0.02
CA ILE A 138 1.31 17.75 0.97
C ILE A 138 0.58 18.81 1.79
N ARG A 139 -0.74 18.85 1.64
CA ARG A 139 -1.62 19.73 2.41
C ARG A 139 -2.16 18.98 3.62
N ILE A 140 -2.05 19.61 4.78
CA ILE A 140 -2.60 19.14 6.05
C ILE A 140 -3.57 20.21 6.49
N ALA A 141 -4.86 20.02 6.23
CA ALA A 141 -5.92 21.02 6.40
C ALA A 141 -5.51 22.41 5.85
N THR A 142 -4.98 23.33 6.69
CA THR A 142 -4.59 24.68 6.28
C THR A 142 -3.10 24.84 5.98
N VAL A 143 -2.28 23.87 6.40
CA VAL A 143 -0.82 23.89 6.22
C VAL A 143 -0.41 23.10 4.97
N THR A 144 0.41 23.68 4.12
CA THR A 144 0.97 23.01 2.94
C THR A 144 2.48 22.92 3.06
N ALA A 145 3.04 21.73 2.89
CA ALA A 145 4.46 21.44 2.83
C ALA A 145 4.88 21.14 1.39
N GLY A 146 5.74 21.97 0.81
CA GLY A 146 6.39 21.71 -0.46
C GLY A 146 7.61 20.82 -0.28
N ILE A 147 7.68 19.71 -1.04
CA ILE A 147 8.64 18.61 -0.84
C ILE A 147 9.79 18.71 -1.84
N ARG A 148 11.03 18.72 -1.32
CA ARG A 148 12.25 18.64 -2.12
C ARG A 148 13.25 17.65 -1.51
N GLY A 149 13.03 16.35 -1.72
CA GLY A 149 13.97 15.32 -1.27
C GLY A 149 14.05 15.19 0.26
N THR A 150 12.92 14.82 0.91
CA THR A 150 12.74 14.89 2.35
C THR A 150 12.25 13.59 2.94
N ASP A 151 12.47 13.43 4.23
CA ASP A 151 11.70 12.58 5.12
C ASP A 151 10.96 13.50 6.09
N LEU A 152 9.65 13.44 6.08
CA LEU A 152 8.81 14.24 6.96
C LEU A 152 7.68 13.41 7.55
N TRP A 153 7.31 13.76 8.76
CA TRP A 153 6.10 13.28 9.42
C TRP A 153 5.15 14.46 9.64
N GLY A 154 3.87 14.19 9.59
CA GLY A 154 2.86 15.22 9.87
C GLY A 154 1.58 14.63 10.42
N ARG A 155 0.77 15.46 11.06
CA ARG A 155 -0.54 15.12 11.59
C ARG A 155 -1.47 16.32 11.50
N GLY A 156 -2.72 16.03 11.07
CA GLY A 156 -3.85 16.96 11.21
C GLY A 156 -4.93 16.39 12.11
N ASN A 157 -5.47 17.23 12.98
CA ASN A 157 -6.65 16.94 13.77
C ASN A 157 -7.47 18.24 14.02
N ALA A 158 -8.57 18.15 14.77
CA ALA A 158 -9.44 19.29 15.07
C ALA A 158 -8.77 20.39 15.91
N GLU A 159 -7.65 20.10 16.55
CA GLU A 159 -6.98 21.03 17.47
C GLU A 159 -5.78 21.73 16.83
N ARG A 160 -5.01 21.02 16.01
CA ARG A 160 -3.75 21.51 15.47
C ARG A 160 -3.26 20.70 14.29
N GLU A 161 -2.41 21.32 13.50
CA GLU A 161 -1.63 20.74 12.43
C GLU A 161 -0.15 20.74 12.83
N ILE A 162 0.54 19.63 12.56
CA ILE A 162 1.95 19.45 12.89
C ILE A 162 2.68 18.97 11.64
N VAL A 163 3.85 19.57 11.37
CA VAL A 163 4.81 19.09 10.36
C VAL A 163 6.17 18.97 11.01
N CYS A 164 6.75 17.79 11.01
CA CYS A 164 8.11 17.52 11.50
C CYS A 164 9.02 17.18 10.32
N LEU A 165 10.06 17.98 10.12
CA LEU A 165 11.12 17.69 9.16
C LEU A 165 12.12 16.72 9.82
N ILE A 166 12.16 15.48 9.34
CA ILE A 166 13.11 14.48 9.83
C ILE A 166 14.45 14.66 9.09
N GLU A 167 14.40 14.83 7.76
CA GLU A 167 15.59 15.03 6.92
C GLU A 167 15.25 15.82 5.66
N GLY A 168 16.18 16.64 5.18
CA GLY A 168 16.06 17.39 3.92
C GLY A 168 15.63 18.84 4.13
N ARG A 169 14.77 19.34 3.24
CA ARG A 169 14.26 20.72 3.28
C ARG A 169 12.83 20.77 2.79
N ILE A 170 12.00 21.55 3.46
CA ILE A 170 10.62 21.84 3.06
C ILE A 170 10.34 23.33 3.15
N THR A 171 9.34 23.78 2.38
CA THR A 171 8.73 25.09 2.57
C THR A 171 7.32 24.87 3.11
N VAL A 172 7.01 25.48 4.24
CA VAL A 172 5.69 25.41 4.89
C VAL A 172 4.96 26.70 4.63
N THR A 173 3.71 26.63 4.17
CA THR A 173 2.81 27.76 3.99
C THR A 173 1.50 27.49 4.73
N ARG A 174 0.87 28.54 5.29
CA ARG A 174 -0.42 28.46 5.95
C ARG A 174 -1.27 29.67 5.56
N GLY A 175 -2.33 29.40 4.80
CA GLY A 175 -3.19 30.49 4.31
C GLY A 175 -2.42 31.61 3.63
N SER A 176 -2.54 32.83 4.16
CA SER A 176 -1.82 34.01 3.68
C SER A 176 -0.53 34.34 4.44
N ASP A 177 -0.10 33.46 5.38
CA ASP A 177 1.12 33.69 6.15
C ASP A 177 2.36 33.64 5.24
N ALA A 178 3.42 34.35 5.64
CA ALA A 178 4.69 34.27 4.90
C ALA A 178 5.23 32.84 4.94
N PRO A 179 5.73 32.33 3.78
CA PRO A 179 6.32 31.00 3.72
C PRO A 179 7.51 30.84 4.66
N ILE A 180 7.56 29.71 5.38
CA ILE A 180 8.66 29.36 6.29
C ILE A 180 9.47 28.23 5.66
N THR A 181 10.77 28.40 5.51
CA THR A 181 11.68 27.33 5.09
C THR A 181 12.19 26.61 6.32
N MET A 182 11.96 25.29 6.38
CA MET A 182 12.53 24.39 7.37
C MET A 182 13.69 23.61 6.74
N SER A 183 14.89 23.78 7.26
CA SER A 183 16.13 23.11 6.79
C SER A 183 16.90 22.41 7.90
N GLU A 184 16.55 22.71 9.16
CA GLU A 184 17.13 22.03 10.31
C GLU A 184 16.46 20.67 10.51
N PRO A 185 17.20 19.54 10.40
CA PRO A 185 16.65 18.22 10.70
C PRO A 185 16.11 18.14 12.12
N LEU A 186 15.11 17.31 12.31
CA LEU A 186 14.44 17.09 13.60
C LEU A 186 13.82 18.37 14.18
N SER A 187 13.41 19.29 13.32
CA SER A 187 12.60 20.45 13.69
C SER A 187 11.12 20.24 13.35
N PHE A 188 10.25 20.91 14.06
CA PHE A 188 8.82 20.83 13.79
C PHE A 188 8.13 22.19 13.84
N TYR A 189 7.05 22.28 13.06
CA TYR A 189 6.11 23.39 12.98
C TYR A 189 4.76 22.95 13.55
N ILE A 190 4.16 23.78 14.39
CA ILE A 190 2.80 23.57 14.93
C ILE A 190 1.93 24.76 14.58
N ALA A 191 0.76 24.48 14.02
CA ALA A 191 -0.28 25.45 13.76
C ALA A 191 -1.55 25.07 14.54
N PRO A 192 -1.83 25.66 15.68
CA PRO A 192 -3.11 25.48 16.36
C PRO A 192 -4.27 26.01 15.50
N VAL A 193 -5.40 25.33 15.52
CA VAL A 193 -6.60 25.79 14.81
C VAL A 193 -7.11 27.08 15.45
N GLY A 194 -7.34 28.11 14.62
CA GLY A 194 -7.83 29.42 15.10
C GLY A 194 -6.82 30.29 15.85
N ALA A 195 -5.53 29.89 15.91
CA ALA A 195 -4.48 30.68 16.58
C ALA A 195 -3.24 30.80 15.67
N PRO A 196 -2.35 31.77 15.91
CA PRO A 196 -1.07 31.87 15.20
C PRO A 196 -0.22 30.60 15.35
N ALA A 197 0.62 30.35 14.34
CA ALA A 197 1.60 29.27 14.41
C ALA A 197 2.62 29.51 15.54
N LEU A 198 3.10 28.42 16.14
CA LEU A 198 4.14 28.47 17.14
C LEU A 198 5.52 28.59 16.46
N PRO A 199 6.54 29.17 17.16
CA PRO A 199 7.90 29.16 16.68
C PRO A 199 8.39 27.73 16.39
N LEU A 200 9.29 27.59 15.39
CA LEU A 200 9.95 26.32 15.12
C LEU A 200 10.70 25.83 16.36
N ALA A 201 10.61 24.54 16.62
CA ALA A 201 11.29 23.92 17.76
C ALA A 201 11.92 22.58 17.35
N ALA A 202 12.94 22.16 18.09
CA ALA A 202 13.54 20.83 17.91
C ALA A 202 12.63 19.76 18.54
N VAL A 203 12.54 18.59 17.89
CA VAL A 203 11.77 17.46 18.40
C VAL A 203 12.61 16.64 19.40
N ASP A 204 12.01 16.28 20.51
CA ASP A 204 12.59 15.35 21.46
C ASP A 204 12.66 13.93 20.86
N PRO A 205 13.75 13.16 21.02
CA PRO A 205 13.88 11.82 20.44
C PRO A 205 12.79 10.84 20.85
N LYS A 206 12.25 10.92 22.07
CA LYS A 206 11.14 10.06 22.51
C LYS A 206 9.84 10.43 21.79
N GLN A 207 9.60 11.73 21.62
CA GLN A 207 8.45 12.22 20.87
C GLN A 207 8.53 11.81 19.40
N LEU A 208 9.73 11.89 18.79
CA LEU A 208 9.94 11.43 17.41
C LEU A 208 9.66 9.93 17.26
N ALA A 209 10.11 9.11 18.20
CA ALA A 209 9.86 7.66 18.20
C ALA A 209 8.35 7.35 18.31
N GLN A 210 7.61 8.09 19.15
CA GLN A 210 6.16 7.95 19.25
C GLN A 210 5.47 8.33 17.95
N TRP A 211 5.82 9.45 17.35
CA TRP A 211 5.26 9.90 16.09
C TRP A 211 5.57 8.92 14.94
N ALA A 212 6.78 8.39 14.88
CA ALA A 212 7.14 7.38 13.89
C ALA A 212 6.26 6.12 14.03
N ALA A 213 6.02 5.65 15.26
CA ALA A 213 5.22 4.47 15.53
C ALA A 213 3.75 4.61 15.09
N GLU A 214 3.20 5.83 15.01
CA GLU A 214 1.83 6.07 14.58
C GLU A 214 1.57 5.66 13.12
N THR A 215 2.60 5.70 12.28
CA THR A 215 2.49 5.41 10.85
C THR A 215 3.11 4.09 10.43
N GLU A 216 3.88 3.44 11.31
CA GLU A 216 4.48 2.13 11.00
C GLU A 216 3.46 1.00 11.10
N LEU A 217 3.55 0.02 10.18
CA LEU A 217 2.80 -1.23 10.31
C LEU A 217 3.24 -1.96 11.59
N VAL A 218 2.29 -2.47 12.35
CA VAL A 218 2.56 -3.19 13.59
C VAL A 218 2.80 -4.66 13.26
N PRO A 219 3.99 -5.20 13.49
CA PRO A 219 4.26 -6.62 13.31
C PRO A 219 3.29 -7.48 14.15
N GLY A 220 2.74 -8.52 13.57
CA GLY A 220 1.77 -9.38 14.26
C GLY A 220 0.35 -8.79 14.35
N ALA A 221 0.05 -7.71 13.63
CA ALA A 221 -1.29 -7.14 13.57
C ALA A 221 -2.12 -7.58 12.35
N GLY A 222 -1.60 -8.47 11.51
CA GLY A 222 -2.31 -8.99 10.35
C GLY A 222 -2.29 -8.04 9.16
N ALA A 223 -1.14 -7.45 8.84
CA ALA A 223 -0.98 -6.58 7.69
C ALA A 223 -0.87 -7.40 6.39
N ALA A 224 -1.75 -7.11 5.43
CA ALA A 224 -1.67 -7.64 4.07
C ALA A 224 -0.64 -6.85 3.25
N THR A 225 0.10 -7.51 2.35
CA THR A 225 1.16 -6.90 1.55
C THR A 225 1.20 -7.45 0.13
N MET A 226 1.69 -6.69 -0.80
CA MET A 226 1.92 -7.17 -2.17
C MET A 226 2.79 -8.43 -2.17
N GLY A 227 2.35 -9.46 -2.90
CA GLY A 227 3.05 -10.75 -2.98
C GLY A 227 2.88 -11.66 -1.78
N GLY A 228 2.08 -11.29 -0.78
CA GLY A 228 1.71 -12.16 0.32
C GLY A 228 0.97 -13.40 -0.17
N ARG A 229 1.33 -14.59 0.33
CA ARG A 229 0.83 -15.89 -0.13
C ARG A 229 -0.09 -16.58 0.87
N PHE A 230 -0.16 -16.08 2.08
CA PHE A 230 -1.02 -16.62 3.13
C PHE A 230 -2.39 -15.93 3.13
N HIS A 231 -3.34 -16.55 3.79
CA HIS A 231 -4.68 -15.99 3.98
C HIS A 231 -5.18 -16.25 5.39
N ALA A 232 -5.96 -15.32 5.92
CA ALA A 232 -6.70 -15.47 7.15
C ALA A 232 -8.10 -16.02 6.82
N LEU A 233 -8.47 -17.16 7.39
CA LEU A 233 -9.82 -17.69 7.27
C LEU A 233 -10.72 -16.98 8.28
N ALA A 234 -11.75 -16.30 7.80
CA ALA A 234 -12.75 -15.63 8.65
C ALA A 234 -13.92 -16.56 8.99
N ALA A 235 -14.42 -17.33 8.01
CA ALA A 235 -15.51 -18.27 8.21
C ALA A 235 -15.53 -19.36 7.13
N THR A 236 -16.16 -20.50 7.45
CA THR A 236 -16.58 -21.50 6.48
C THR A 236 -18.10 -21.67 6.62
N ARG A 237 -18.83 -21.70 5.49
CA ARG A 237 -20.28 -21.85 5.42
C ARG A 237 -20.66 -22.93 4.42
N ASP A 238 -21.79 -23.61 4.67
CA ASP A 238 -22.27 -24.67 3.80
C ASP A 238 -23.23 -24.13 2.73
N ASN A 239 -23.71 -22.89 2.87
CA ASN A 239 -24.50 -22.20 1.86
C ASN A 239 -23.92 -20.83 1.49
N GLN A 240 -24.32 -20.36 0.30
CA GLN A 240 -23.80 -19.13 -0.26
C GLN A 240 -24.32 -17.88 0.47
N ASP A 241 -25.55 -17.86 0.91
CA ASP A 241 -26.18 -16.69 1.51
C ASP A 241 -25.53 -16.35 2.86
N GLU A 242 -25.25 -17.37 3.69
CA GLU A 242 -24.51 -17.16 4.93
C GLU A 242 -23.07 -16.68 4.68
N ALA A 243 -22.41 -17.18 3.62
CA ALA A 243 -21.08 -16.72 3.24
C ALA A 243 -21.10 -15.25 2.77
N LEU A 244 -22.13 -14.84 2.02
CA LEU A 244 -22.35 -13.47 1.60
C LEU A 244 -22.58 -12.54 2.79
N GLN A 245 -23.36 -12.94 3.79
CA GLN A 245 -23.56 -12.14 5.00
C GLN A 245 -22.25 -11.84 5.72
N VAL A 246 -21.40 -12.86 5.90
CA VAL A 246 -20.07 -12.69 6.52
C VAL A 246 -19.17 -11.79 5.65
N TYR A 247 -19.18 -12.03 4.36
CA TYR A 247 -18.41 -11.24 3.39
C TYR A 247 -18.80 -9.75 3.42
N ASP A 248 -20.09 -9.44 3.39
CA ASP A 248 -20.60 -8.06 3.40
C ASP A 248 -20.30 -7.37 4.73
N ALA A 249 -20.45 -8.08 5.86
CA ALA A 249 -20.11 -7.54 7.18
C ALA A 249 -18.62 -7.18 7.27
N LEU A 250 -17.73 -8.05 6.80
CA LEU A 250 -16.29 -7.80 6.79
C LEU A 250 -15.92 -6.62 5.88
N ARG A 251 -16.49 -6.57 4.68
CA ARG A 251 -16.22 -5.48 3.74
C ARG A 251 -16.70 -4.13 4.24
N THR A 252 -17.87 -4.09 4.84
CA THR A 252 -18.39 -2.90 5.51
C THR A 252 -17.48 -2.45 6.63
N ALA A 253 -16.94 -3.39 7.41
CA ALA A 253 -15.98 -3.13 8.46
C ALA A 253 -14.55 -2.81 7.96
N GLY A 254 -14.30 -2.74 6.63
CA GLY A 254 -13.00 -2.36 6.05
C GLY A 254 -12.00 -3.49 5.92
N PHE A 255 -12.47 -4.74 5.96
CA PHE A 255 -11.65 -5.93 5.74
C PHE A 255 -11.86 -6.45 4.31
N ALA A 256 -10.77 -6.64 3.58
CA ALA A 256 -10.79 -7.03 2.16
C ALA A 256 -11.10 -8.53 1.99
N ALA A 257 -12.30 -8.93 2.42
CA ALA A 257 -12.76 -10.30 2.33
C ALA A 257 -13.02 -10.74 0.88
N VAL A 258 -12.79 -12.02 0.61
CA VAL A 258 -13.16 -12.73 -0.63
C VAL A 258 -13.83 -14.05 -0.29
N ILE A 259 -14.75 -14.50 -1.13
CA ILE A 259 -15.39 -15.82 -1.00
C ILE A 259 -14.71 -16.79 -1.95
N ARG A 260 -14.35 -17.98 -1.45
CA ARG A 260 -13.84 -19.09 -2.24
C ARG A 260 -14.75 -20.31 -2.09
N PRO A 261 -15.45 -20.74 -3.15
CA PRO A 261 -16.16 -22.00 -3.14
C PRO A 261 -15.17 -23.17 -3.16
N LEU A 262 -15.42 -24.18 -2.32
CA LEU A 262 -14.68 -25.43 -2.25
C LEU A 262 -15.62 -26.60 -2.53
N LYS A 263 -15.21 -27.54 -3.35
CA LYS A 263 -15.90 -28.81 -3.52
C LYS A 263 -15.49 -29.74 -2.38
N SER A 264 -16.46 -30.34 -1.70
CA SER A 264 -16.28 -31.43 -0.72
C SER A 264 -17.16 -32.62 -1.10
N GLU A 265 -16.97 -33.74 -0.45
CA GLU A 265 -17.82 -34.93 -0.65
C GLU A 265 -19.30 -34.66 -0.27
N ALA A 266 -19.53 -33.74 0.66
CA ALA A 266 -20.87 -33.34 1.12
C ALA A 266 -21.48 -32.20 0.25
N GLY A 267 -20.80 -31.74 -0.79
CA GLY A 267 -21.26 -30.64 -1.65
C GLY A 267 -20.33 -29.43 -1.67
N LEU A 268 -20.88 -28.25 -2.01
CA LEU A 268 -20.13 -27.00 -2.01
C LEU A 268 -20.06 -26.40 -0.59
N ARG A 269 -18.88 -25.96 -0.20
CA ARG A 269 -18.64 -25.13 0.99
C ARG A 269 -18.01 -23.80 0.56
N TYR A 270 -18.19 -22.78 1.36
CA TYR A 270 -17.74 -21.42 1.04
C TYR A 270 -16.79 -20.92 2.14
N GLU A 271 -15.54 -20.69 1.79
CA GLU A 271 -14.60 -20.00 2.67
C GLU A 271 -14.67 -18.50 2.45
N VAL A 272 -14.91 -17.75 3.53
CA VAL A 272 -14.70 -16.30 3.56
C VAL A 272 -13.33 -16.04 4.14
N ARG A 273 -12.44 -15.43 3.37
CA ARG A 273 -11.04 -15.26 3.75
C ARG A 273 -10.46 -13.91 3.32
N ILE A 274 -9.37 -13.49 3.94
CA ILE A 274 -8.59 -12.32 3.55
C ILE A 274 -7.22 -12.82 3.08
N ALA A 275 -6.86 -12.44 1.87
CA ALA A 275 -5.62 -12.86 1.21
C ALA A 275 -4.47 -11.86 1.40
N ASN A 276 -3.34 -12.17 0.76
CA ASN A 276 -2.14 -11.32 0.69
C ASN A 276 -1.41 -11.13 2.03
N LEU A 277 -1.49 -12.08 2.96
CA LEU A 277 -0.71 -12.03 4.19
C LEU A 277 0.72 -12.54 3.91
N PRO A 278 1.77 -11.89 4.47
CA PRO A 278 3.17 -12.26 4.21
C PRO A 278 3.59 -13.56 4.91
N SER A 279 2.93 -13.94 5.99
CA SER A 279 3.27 -15.12 6.79
C SER A 279 2.04 -15.74 7.45
N ALA A 280 2.18 -16.97 7.91
CA ALA A 280 1.17 -17.66 8.73
C ALA A 280 0.91 -16.92 10.06
N ALA A 281 1.94 -16.31 10.66
CA ALA A 281 1.79 -15.52 11.88
C ALA A 281 0.86 -14.32 11.67
N GLU A 282 1.06 -13.56 10.59
CA GLU A 282 0.18 -12.44 10.23
C GLU A 282 -1.25 -12.92 9.89
N ALA A 283 -1.38 -14.07 9.21
CA ALA A 283 -2.69 -14.64 8.90
C ALA A 283 -3.45 -15.02 10.18
N ASN A 284 -2.79 -15.67 11.13
CA ASN A 284 -3.38 -16.04 12.42
C ASN A 284 -3.72 -14.81 13.27
N ALA A 285 -2.85 -13.79 13.28
CA ALA A 285 -3.12 -12.53 13.96
C ALA A 285 -4.36 -11.83 13.41
N LEU A 286 -4.51 -11.79 12.09
CA LEU A 286 -5.69 -11.23 11.46
C LEU A 286 -6.95 -12.05 11.75
N ALA A 287 -6.88 -13.37 11.66
CA ALA A 287 -8.01 -14.24 11.98
C ALA A 287 -8.50 -14.03 13.43
N LYS A 288 -7.56 -13.91 14.39
CA LYS A 288 -7.89 -13.56 15.78
C LYS A 288 -8.56 -12.20 15.91
N ARG A 289 -8.09 -11.18 15.20
CA ARG A 289 -8.74 -9.85 15.21
C ARG A 289 -10.14 -9.89 14.61
N ILE A 290 -10.34 -10.63 13.53
CA ILE A 290 -11.67 -10.79 12.90
C ILE A 290 -12.64 -11.46 13.86
N SER A 291 -12.22 -12.48 14.60
CA SER A 291 -13.10 -13.20 15.53
C SER A 291 -13.61 -12.34 16.69
N THR A 292 -13.01 -11.17 16.94
CA THR A 292 -13.49 -10.21 17.95
C THR A 292 -14.48 -9.19 17.39
N LEU A 293 -14.74 -9.20 16.08
CA LEU A 293 -15.72 -8.29 15.47
C LEU A 293 -17.14 -8.73 15.82
N PRO A 294 -18.07 -7.77 16.03
CA PRO A 294 -19.47 -8.09 16.31
C PRO A 294 -20.08 -8.98 15.22
N GLY A 295 -20.76 -10.03 15.61
CA GLY A 295 -21.43 -10.96 14.69
C GLY A 295 -20.53 -11.98 14.00
N MET A 296 -19.23 -12.01 14.31
CA MET A 296 -18.31 -13.03 13.80
C MET A 296 -18.21 -14.20 14.77
N ALA A 297 -18.40 -15.42 14.25
CA ALA A 297 -18.04 -16.64 14.99
C ALA A 297 -16.50 -16.74 15.06
N PRO A 298 -15.93 -17.45 16.08
CA PRO A 298 -14.50 -17.65 16.15
C PRO A 298 -13.95 -18.22 14.85
N ALA A 299 -12.97 -17.55 14.24
CA ALA A 299 -12.30 -18.06 13.05
C ALA A 299 -11.39 -19.22 13.44
N SER A 300 -11.51 -20.33 12.74
CA SER A 300 -10.55 -21.44 12.88
C SER A 300 -9.23 -21.05 12.19
N PRO A 301 -8.07 -21.39 12.77
CA PRO A 301 -6.79 -21.17 12.10
C PRO A 301 -6.76 -21.94 10.78
N ALA A 302 -6.30 -21.30 9.72
CA ALA A 302 -6.00 -21.95 8.45
C ALA A 302 -4.86 -22.96 8.67
N ARG A 303 -5.07 -24.20 8.25
CA ARG A 303 -4.02 -25.23 8.17
C ARG A 303 -3.20 -25.07 6.91
#